data_f7a37f1868b3039d1daad0abbf251830
#
_entry.id   f7a37f1868b3039d1daad0abbf251830
#
_cell.length_a   1.000
_cell.length_b   1.000
_cell.length_c   1.000
_cell.angle_alpha   90.00
_cell.angle_beta   90.00
_cell.angle_gamma   90.00
#
_symmetry.space_group_name_H-M   'P 1'
#
loop_
_entity.id
_entity.type
_entity.pdbx_description
1 polymer ?
#
loop_
_entity_poly.entity_id
_entity_poly.type
_entity_poly.pdbx_seq_one_letter_code
_entity_poly.pdbx_strand_id
1 'polypeptide(L)'
;MTKPTRTPTIPTPTILTLDALGDAPVGGKAEGLAKLVRLGLRVPRAFVIVGATPGNLPEDLEARYAELGGAAVAVRSSALGEDSAEASFAGQYETILDVTGIDALRAAVDTCLASLQNDRAAAYRQQSAHGDTGGAMSVVVQNMAPAASAGVLFTADPVTGRRDRIVIDAVEGLGEALVSGHASPDHYVLDRTGTTREAQLEGLTPILGDAVRRNLLATALAAEAAEGHPLDLEWAVDAGGEIHWLQARPITHLPPDPNELDTPITDPTQVFTRCNVGEMFPGACTPLSYSFTARSIDVGMQMMHVQ
;
A
#
# COMPACT_ATOMS: atom_id res chain seq x y z
N MET A 1 -47.41 -17.69 3.36
CA MET A 1 -46.19 -18.30 3.97
C MET A 1 -45.14 -17.19 4.04
N THR A 2 -45.02 -16.57 5.20
CA THR A 2 -44.02 -15.53 5.49
C THR A 2 -42.66 -16.20 5.70
N LYS A 3 -41.65 -15.82 4.88
CA LYS A 3 -40.26 -16.22 5.07
C LYS A 3 -39.79 -15.78 6.47
N PRO A 4 -39.17 -16.66 7.26
CA PRO A 4 -38.61 -16.23 8.54
C PRO A 4 -37.52 -15.20 8.32
N THR A 5 -37.69 -14.04 8.91
CA THR A 5 -36.65 -12.96 8.97
C THR A 5 -35.51 -13.52 9.81
N ARG A 6 -34.39 -13.83 9.16
CA ARG A 6 -33.16 -14.24 9.84
C ARG A 6 -32.62 -13.03 10.60
N THR A 7 -32.70 -13.05 11.92
CA THR A 7 -32.07 -12.07 12.78
C THR A 7 -30.58 -12.08 12.46
N PRO A 8 -29.95 -10.96 12.09
CA PRO A 8 -28.52 -10.94 11.84
C PRO A 8 -27.78 -11.30 13.14
N THR A 9 -27.06 -12.40 13.11
CA THR A 9 -26.18 -12.80 14.21
C THR A 9 -25.03 -11.79 14.23
N ILE A 10 -24.96 -10.96 15.28
CA ILE A 10 -23.81 -10.07 15.50
C ILE A 10 -22.60 -11.00 15.73
N PRO A 11 -21.53 -10.90 14.90
CA PRO A 11 -20.37 -11.74 15.10
C PRO A 11 -19.74 -11.42 16.46
N THR A 12 -19.28 -12.44 17.17
CA THR A 12 -18.52 -12.26 18.41
C THR A 12 -17.20 -11.59 18.07
N PRO A 13 -16.87 -10.44 18.68
CA PRO A 13 -15.59 -9.79 18.44
C PRO A 13 -14.43 -10.70 18.86
N THR A 14 -13.40 -10.77 18.03
CA THR A 14 -12.28 -11.69 18.20
C THR A 14 -10.97 -10.99 17.90
N ILE A 15 -9.88 -11.38 18.58
CA ILE A 15 -8.52 -10.89 18.31
C ILE A 15 -7.72 -11.99 17.61
N LEU A 16 -7.07 -11.63 16.51
CA LEU A 16 -6.18 -12.48 15.72
C LEU A 16 -4.76 -11.92 15.73
N THR A 17 -3.77 -12.79 15.77
CA THR A 17 -2.36 -12.43 15.53
C THR A 17 -2.09 -12.38 14.01
N LEU A 18 -1.07 -11.64 13.56
CA LEU A 18 -0.77 -11.46 12.13
C LEU A 18 -0.45 -12.77 11.40
N ASP A 19 0.07 -13.77 12.09
CA ASP A 19 0.37 -15.10 11.58
C ASP A 19 -0.85 -16.04 11.56
N ALA A 20 -1.92 -15.70 12.27
CA ALA A 20 -3.12 -16.50 12.42
C ALA A 20 -4.37 -15.91 11.72
N LEU A 21 -4.20 -14.97 10.79
CA LEU A 21 -5.32 -14.32 10.09
C LEU A 21 -6.12 -15.30 9.22
N GLY A 22 -5.47 -16.32 8.62
CA GLY A 22 -6.12 -17.28 7.72
C GLY A 22 -6.91 -16.58 6.61
N ASP A 23 -8.15 -17.04 6.41
CA ASP A 23 -9.10 -16.44 5.46
C ASP A 23 -10.03 -15.40 6.12
N ALA A 24 -9.68 -14.90 7.31
CA ALA A 24 -10.50 -13.90 7.98
C ALA A 24 -10.53 -12.59 7.17
N PRO A 25 -11.71 -11.98 7.00
CA PRO A 25 -11.83 -10.73 6.25
C PRO A 25 -11.32 -9.55 7.08
N VAL A 26 -10.03 -9.28 7.00
CA VAL A 26 -9.33 -8.32 7.88
C VAL A 26 -8.98 -6.98 7.23
N GLY A 27 -9.15 -6.84 5.92
CA GLY A 27 -8.84 -5.63 5.16
C GLY A 27 -7.35 -5.45 4.83
N GLY A 28 -7.07 -4.52 3.90
CA GLY A 28 -5.77 -4.38 3.24
C GLY A 28 -4.60 -4.12 4.20
N LYS A 29 -4.77 -3.24 5.21
CA LYS A 29 -3.69 -2.94 6.16
C LYS A 29 -3.25 -4.17 6.97
N ALA A 30 -4.22 -4.96 7.48
CA ALA A 30 -3.92 -6.17 8.24
C ALA A 30 -3.30 -7.25 7.34
N GLU A 31 -3.83 -7.43 6.13
CA GLU A 31 -3.28 -8.38 5.14
C GLU A 31 -1.85 -7.99 4.73
N GLY A 32 -1.59 -6.71 4.47
CA GLY A 32 -0.26 -6.20 4.13
C GLY A 32 0.77 -6.50 5.22
N LEU A 33 0.43 -6.24 6.50
CA LEU A 33 1.30 -6.59 7.63
C LEU A 33 1.55 -8.10 7.74
N ALA A 34 0.51 -8.92 7.57
CA ALA A 34 0.66 -10.37 7.60
C ALA A 34 1.56 -10.90 6.47
N LYS A 35 1.51 -10.28 5.28
CA LYS A 35 2.41 -10.58 4.17
C LYS A 35 3.86 -10.28 4.54
N LEU A 36 4.14 -9.11 5.09
CA LEU A 36 5.48 -8.72 5.54
C LEU A 36 6.02 -9.71 6.60
N VAL A 37 5.18 -10.14 7.57
CA VAL A 37 5.55 -11.15 8.57
C VAL A 37 5.89 -12.50 7.91
N ARG A 38 5.09 -12.95 6.94
CA ARG A 38 5.35 -14.22 6.21
C ARG A 38 6.66 -14.16 5.41
N LEU A 39 7.06 -12.99 4.94
CA LEU A 39 8.34 -12.76 4.27
C LEU A 39 9.52 -12.69 5.25
N GLY A 40 9.28 -12.86 6.55
CA GLY A 40 10.32 -12.78 7.59
C GLY A 40 10.81 -11.37 7.87
N LEU A 41 10.07 -10.35 7.42
CA LEU A 41 10.44 -8.96 7.63
C LEU A 41 10.11 -8.52 9.06
N ARG A 42 10.90 -7.60 9.60
CA ARG A 42 10.67 -7.05 10.93
C ARG A 42 9.47 -6.10 10.90
N VAL A 43 8.36 -6.57 11.45
CA VAL A 43 7.13 -5.81 11.67
C VAL A 43 6.98 -5.58 13.18
N PRO A 44 6.67 -4.37 13.67
CA PRO A 44 6.32 -4.19 15.07
C PRO A 44 5.17 -5.12 15.46
N ARG A 45 5.23 -5.67 16.68
CA ARG A 45 4.19 -6.59 17.17
C ARG A 45 2.81 -5.97 17.04
N ALA A 46 1.85 -6.76 16.58
CA ALA A 46 0.51 -6.30 16.34
C ALA A 46 -0.51 -7.43 16.52
N PHE A 47 -1.76 -7.05 16.72
CA PHE A 47 -2.93 -7.92 16.59
C PHE A 47 -4.04 -7.20 15.83
N VAL A 48 -5.01 -7.98 15.38
CA VAL A 48 -6.16 -7.50 14.59
C VAL A 48 -7.45 -7.84 15.31
N ILE A 49 -8.30 -6.84 15.53
CA ILE A 49 -9.63 -6.98 16.10
C ILE A 49 -10.62 -7.14 14.95
N VAL A 50 -11.38 -8.25 14.96
CA VAL A 50 -12.35 -8.62 13.91
C VAL A 50 -13.74 -8.73 14.51
N GLY A 51 -14.74 -8.28 13.79
CA GLY A 51 -16.15 -8.41 14.19
C GLY A 51 -16.60 -7.51 15.33
N ALA A 52 -15.75 -6.58 15.77
CA ALA A 52 -16.10 -5.59 16.78
C ALA A 52 -17.00 -4.49 16.22
N THR A 53 -17.76 -3.86 17.11
CA THR A 53 -18.54 -2.65 16.84
C THR A 53 -18.34 -1.67 17.98
N PRO A 54 -18.59 -0.37 17.79
CA PRO A 54 -18.44 0.61 18.87
C PRO A 54 -19.19 0.16 20.14
N GLY A 55 -18.46 0.12 21.27
CA GLY A 55 -18.99 -0.34 22.56
C GLY A 55 -19.08 -1.88 22.73
N ASN A 56 -18.79 -2.68 21.70
CA ASN A 56 -18.74 -4.14 21.77
C ASN A 56 -17.35 -4.63 21.32
N LEU A 57 -16.39 -4.56 22.23
CA LEU A 57 -14.99 -4.94 22.04
C LEU A 57 -14.73 -6.35 22.59
N PRO A 58 -13.64 -7.03 22.13
CA PRO A 58 -13.26 -8.33 22.67
C PRO A 58 -12.97 -8.27 24.19
N GLU A 59 -13.42 -9.28 24.93
CA GLU A 59 -13.21 -9.35 26.37
C GLU A 59 -11.72 -9.48 26.75
N ASP A 60 -10.93 -10.13 25.89
CA ASP A 60 -9.50 -10.36 26.08
C ASP A 60 -8.61 -9.20 25.60
N LEU A 61 -9.17 -8.04 25.21
CA LEU A 61 -8.42 -6.88 24.67
C LEU A 61 -7.30 -6.42 25.61
N GLU A 62 -7.59 -6.35 26.91
CA GLU A 62 -6.59 -5.93 27.92
C GLU A 62 -5.43 -6.92 28.02
N ALA A 63 -5.71 -8.21 28.03
CA ALA A 63 -4.70 -9.26 28.04
C ALA A 63 -3.81 -9.21 26.79
N ARG A 64 -4.42 -9.01 25.62
CA ARG A 64 -3.67 -8.87 24.35
C ARG A 64 -2.81 -7.60 24.29
N TYR A 65 -3.32 -6.49 24.82
CA TYR A 65 -2.52 -5.28 24.96
C TYR A 65 -1.33 -5.47 25.91
N ALA A 66 -1.53 -6.16 27.03
CA ALA A 66 -0.45 -6.50 27.93
C ALA A 66 0.61 -7.41 27.28
N GLU A 67 0.21 -8.36 26.42
CA GLU A 67 1.13 -9.19 25.63
C GLU A 67 1.98 -8.38 24.63
N LEU A 68 1.50 -7.23 24.16
CA LEU A 68 2.31 -6.29 23.37
C LEU A 68 3.35 -5.54 24.23
N GLY A 69 3.30 -5.68 25.54
CA GLY A 69 4.21 -5.03 26.50
C GLY A 69 3.65 -3.74 27.11
N GLY A 70 2.39 -3.40 26.86
CA GLY A 70 1.73 -2.19 27.39
C GLY A 70 2.36 -0.86 26.95
N ALA A 71 3.19 -0.90 25.89
CA ALA A 71 3.82 0.28 25.30
C ALA A 71 2.83 1.07 24.45
N ALA A 72 3.25 2.24 23.95
CA ALA A 72 2.46 3.02 23.01
C ALA A 72 2.17 2.22 21.72
N VAL A 73 0.94 2.32 21.24
CA VAL A 73 0.47 1.64 20.03
C VAL A 73 -0.14 2.61 19.03
N ALA A 74 -0.08 2.23 17.75
CA ALA A 74 -0.89 2.80 16.68
C ALA A 74 -2.18 1.96 16.55
N VAL A 75 -3.33 2.63 16.47
CA VAL A 75 -4.65 2.01 16.23
C VAL A 75 -5.12 2.47 14.86
N ARG A 76 -5.30 1.51 13.95
CA ARG A 76 -5.53 1.77 12.52
C ARG A 76 -6.76 1.01 12.03
N SER A 77 -7.69 1.70 11.40
CA SER A 77 -8.80 1.04 10.70
C SER A 77 -8.28 0.26 9.48
N SER A 78 -8.84 -0.92 9.23
CA SER A 78 -8.52 -1.78 8.09
C SER A 78 -9.82 -2.25 7.45
N ALA A 79 -10.17 -1.68 6.31
CA ALA A 79 -11.39 -1.97 5.58
C ALA A 79 -11.13 -2.89 4.38
N LEU A 80 -12.13 -3.73 4.05
CA LEU A 80 -12.11 -4.51 2.82
C LEU A 80 -12.29 -3.55 1.62
N GLY A 81 -11.41 -3.67 0.63
CA GLY A 81 -11.45 -2.86 -0.59
C GLY A 81 -10.78 -1.48 -0.45
N GLU A 82 -10.13 -1.18 0.67
CA GLU A 82 -9.37 0.07 0.87
C GLU A 82 -8.27 0.27 -0.19
N ASP A 83 -7.68 -0.83 -0.66
CA ASP A 83 -6.63 -0.86 -1.68
C ASP A 83 -7.13 -1.29 -3.07
N SER A 84 -8.46 -1.30 -3.30
CA SER A 84 -9.00 -1.65 -4.61
C SER A 84 -8.93 -0.48 -5.59
N ALA A 85 -8.79 -0.81 -6.89
CA ALA A 85 -8.66 0.16 -7.99
C ALA A 85 -9.81 1.17 -8.11
N GLU A 86 -10.94 0.91 -7.45
CA GLU A 86 -12.15 1.76 -7.49
C GLU A 86 -12.29 2.67 -6.25
N ALA A 87 -11.46 2.46 -5.23
CA ALA A 87 -11.53 3.18 -3.95
C ALA A 87 -10.34 4.13 -3.76
N SER A 88 -10.34 5.25 -4.47
CA SER A 88 -9.42 6.38 -4.21
C SER A 88 -9.82 7.13 -2.93
N PHE A 89 -9.91 6.43 -1.81
CA PHE A 89 -10.21 7.00 -0.48
C PHE A 89 -8.94 7.20 0.35
N ALA A 90 -7.85 7.63 -0.29
CA ALA A 90 -6.64 8.01 0.45
C ALA A 90 -6.99 9.15 1.44
N GLY A 91 -6.80 8.89 2.73
CA GLY A 91 -6.98 9.90 3.80
C GLY A 91 -8.31 9.88 4.56
N GLN A 92 -9.25 8.96 4.28
CA GLN A 92 -10.53 8.89 5.02
C GLN A 92 -10.51 7.92 6.21
N TYR A 93 -9.47 7.09 6.34
CA TYR A 93 -9.40 6.07 7.38
C TYR A 93 -8.56 6.53 8.57
N GLU A 94 -9.12 6.46 9.76
CA GLU A 94 -8.45 6.95 10.96
C GLU A 94 -7.25 6.10 11.38
N THR A 95 -6.15 6.80 11.67
CA THR A 95 -4.99 6.27 12.37
C THR A 95 -4.77 7.11 13.60
N ILE A 96 -4.77 6.49 14.78
CA ILE A 96 -4.52 7.15 16.06
C ILE A 96 -3.18 6.61 16.58
N LEU A 97 -2.20 7.50 16.70
CA LEU A 97 -0.85 7.17 17.15
C LEU A 97 -0.68 7.42 18.65
N ASP A 98 0.39 6.88 19.23
CA ASP A 98 0.83 7.10 20.61
C ASP A 98 -0.23 6.77 21.68
N VAL A 99 -1.13 5.81 21.38
CA VAL A 99 -2.16 5.37 22.29
C VAL A 99 -1.52 4.56 23.42
N THR A 100 -1.68 5.03 24.67
CA THR A 100 -1.09 4.39 25.86
C THR A 100 -2.16 4.14 26.92
N GLY A 101 -2.20 2.92 27.45
CA GLY A 101 -3.17 2.48 28.44
C GLY A 101 -4.46 1.92 27.86
N ILE A 102 -5.12 1.06 28.63
CA ILE A 102 -6.28 0.28 28.14
C ILE A 102 -7.50 1.16 27.84
N ASP A 103 -7.74 2.18 28.63
CA ASP A 103 -8.90 3.07 28.42
C ASP A 103 -8.74 3.90 27.16
N ALA A 104 -7.53 4.43 26.90
CA ALA A 104 -7.20 5.12 25.67
C ALA A 104 -7.27 4.18 24.45
N LEU A 105 -6.81 2.93 24.60
CA LEU A 105 -6.90 1.92 23.55
C LEU A 105 -8.37 1.62 23.20
N ARG A 106 -9.24 1.42 24.19
CA ARG A 106 -10.68 1.19 23.94
C ARG A 106 -11.30 2.38 23.18
N ALA A 107 -11.02 3.60 23.64
CA ALA A 107 -11.52 4.80 22.98
C ALA A 107 -11.02 4.95 21.53
N ALA A 108 -9.73 4.65 21.27
CA ALA A 108 -9.15 4.69 19.95
C ALA A 108 -9.76 3.63 19.01
N VAL A 109 -9.97 2.41 19.51
CA VAL A 109 -10.64 1.33 18.73
C VAL A 109 -12.08 1.73 18.41
N ASP A 110 -12.84 2.26 19.37
CA ASP A 110 -14.20 2.73 19.14
C ASP A 110 -14.25 3.86 18.12
N THR A 111 -13.30 4.78 18.14
CA THR A 111 -13.18 5.87 17.16
C THR A 111 -12.93 5.32 15.75
N CYS A 112 -11.97 4.39 15.59
CA CYS A 112 -11.70 3.72 14.31
C CYS A 112 -12.94 2.97 13.79
N LEU A 113 -13.66 2.26 14.66
CA LEU A 113 -14.88 1.54 14.27
C LEU A 113 -16.03 2.48 13.88
N ALA A 114 -16.14 3.63 14.55
CA ALA A 114 -17.17 4.64 14.24
C ALA A 114 -16.91 5.34 12.91
N SER A 115 -15.65 5.69 12.59
CA SER A 115 -15.29 6.30 11.31
C SER A 115 -15.66 5.41 10.13
N LEU A 116 -15.37 4.13 10.23
CA LEU A 116 -15.72 3.14 9.24
C LEU A 116 -17.24 2.97 9.02
N GLN A 117 -18.06 3.14 10.07
CA GLN A 117 -19.53 3.10 9.93
C GLN A 117 -20.07 4.30 9.17
N ASN A 118 -19.47 5.48 9.34
CA ASN A 118 -19.86 6.69 8.63
C ASN A 118 -19.57 6.56 7.12
N ASP A 119 -18.42 5.99 6.74
CA ASP A 119 -18.04 5.78 5.35
C ASP A 119 -18.93 4.74 4.66
N ARG A 120 -19.32 3.66 5.37
CA ARG A 120 -20.32 2.71 4.88
C ARG A 120 -21.67 3.37 4.62
N ALA A 121 -22.15 4.21 5.52
CA ALA A 121 -23.38 4.93 5.35
C ALA A 121 -23.32 5.91 4.15
N ALA A 122 -22.13 6.47 3.87
CA ALA A 122 -21.89 7.31 2.70
C ALA A 122 -21.85 6.49 1.40
N ALA A 123 -21.12 5.38 1.37
CA ALA A 123 -21.04 4.47 0.23
C ALA A 123 -22.39 3.79 -0.09
N TYR A 124 -23.15 3.37 0.94
CA TYR A 124 -24.49 2.80 0.76
C TYR A 124 -25.46 3.79 0.13
N ARG A 125 -25.38 5.06 0.47
CA ARG A 125 -26.20 6.12 -0.16
C ARG A 125 -25.87 6.33 -1.64
N GLN A 126 -24.66 6.04 -2.06
CA GLN A 126 -24.21 6.16 -3.46
C GLN A 126 -24.49 4.88 -4.28
N GLN A 127 -24.57 3.70 -3.64
CA GLN A 127 -24.67 2.39 -4.32
C GLN A 127 -26.03 1.71 -4.20
N SER A 128 -27.12 2.42 -3.92
CA SER A 128 -28.48 1.84 -3.73
C SER A 128 -29.03 1.01 -4.92
N ALA A 129 -28.20 0.63 -5.89
CA ALA A 129 -28.54 -0.17 -7.06
C ALA A 129 -27.90 -1.58 -7.12
N HIS A 130 -26.89 -1.92 -6.31
CA HIS A 130 -26.22 -3.22 -6.38
C HIS A 130 -25.85 -3.74 -4.99
N GLY A 131 -26.45 -4.85 -4.64
CA GLY A 131 -26.29 -5.81 -3.56
C GLY A 131 -25.30 -5.56 -2.42
N ASP A 132 -25.82 -5.76 -1.21
CA ASP A 132 -25.16 -5.79 0.09
C ASP A 132 -23.91 -6.71 0.11
N THR A 133 -22.73 -6.18 -0.16
CA THR A 133 -21.48 -6.78 0.26
C THR A 133 -21.10 -6.17 1.62
N GLY A 134 -21.69 -6.72 2.69
CA GLY A 134 -21.35 -6.39 4.07
C GLY A 134 -19.86 -6.61 4.33
N GLY A 135 -19.01 -5.68 3.87
CA GLY A 135 -17.56 -5.73 4.05
C GLY A 135 -17.22 -5.87 5.54
N ALA A 136 -16.57 -6.94 5.93
CA ALA A 136 -16.05 -7.09 7.27
C ALA A 136 -15.01 -6.00 7.53
N MET A 137 -15.00 -5.50 8.74
CA MET A 137 -14.16 -4.40 9.17
C MET A 137 -13.29 -4.87 10.31
N SER A 138 -12.04 -4.48 10.30
CA SER A 138 -11.13 -4.80 11.37
C SER A 138 -10.35 -3.57 11.84
N VAL A 139 -9.74 -3.67 13.00
CA VAL A 139 -8.86 -2.66 13.56
C VAL A 139 -7.52 -3.31 13.87
N VAL A 140 -6.45 -2.74 13.34
CA VAL A 140 -5.07 -3.15 13.65
C VAL A 140 -4.59 -2.35 14.85
N VAL A 141 -4.09 -3.06 15.87
CA VAL A 141 -3.38 -2.47 17.02
C VAL A 141 -1.92 -2.91 16.91
N GLN A 142 -1.02 -1.97 16.71
CA GLN A 142 0.40 -2.21 16.43
C GLN A 142 1.29 -1.40 17.36
N ASN A 143 2.34 -2.00 17.91
CA ASN A 143 3.33 -1.25 18.68
C ASN A 143 3.94 -0.13 17.84
N MET A 144 4.14 1.04 18.46
CA MET A 144 4.90 2.11 17.85
C MET A 144 6.33 1.66 17.59
N ALA A 145 6.85 1.93 16.38
CA ALA A 145 8.26 1.72 16.09
C ALA A 145 9.10 2.85 16.72
N PRO A 146 10.29 2.55 17.28
CA PRO A 146 11.18 3.57 17.84
C PRO A 146 11.88 4.32 16.71
N ALA A 147 11.13 5.14 15.93
CA ALA A 147 11.59 5.78 14.73
C ALA A 147 12.59 6.93 15.00
N ALA A 148 13.82 6.81 14.52
CA ALA A 148 14.74 7.93 14.32
C ALA A 148 14.47 8.61 12.98
N SER A 149 14.06 7.83 11.97
CA SER A 149 13.53 8.30 10.70
C SER A 149 12.43 7.36 10.21
N ALA A 150 11.54 7.87 9.38
CA ALA A 150 10.46 7.09 8.79
C ALA A 150 10.15 7.60 7.38
N GLY A 151 9.35 6.85 6.63
CA GLY A 151 8.98 7.28 5.31
C GLY A 151 8.22 6.24 4.50
N VAL A 152 8.17 6.49 3.21
CA VAL A 152 7.55 5.60 2.22
C VAL A 152 8.59 5.15 1.19
N LEU A 153 8.35 3.97 0.62
CA LEU A 153 9.14 3.43 -0.47
C LEU A 153 8.20 2.85 -1.53
N PHE A 154 8.33 3.33 -2.75
CA PHE A 154 7.62 2.81 -3.91
C PHE A 154 8.58 1.98 -4.77
N THR A 155 8.23 0.72 -5.06
CA THR A 155 9.07 -0.15 -5.92
C THR A 155 8.87 0.09 -7.42
N ALA A 156 8.01 1.05 -7.78
CA ALA A 156 7.92 1.68 -9.09
C ALA A 156 7.61 3.16 -8.87
N ASP A 157 8.03 4.02 -9.77
CA ASP A 157 7.74 5.46 -9.67
C ASP A 157 6.23 5.72 -9.91
N PRO A 158 5.49 6.16 -8.88
CA PRO A 158 4.04 6.33 -8.99
C PRO A 158 3.64 7.51 -9.88
N VAL A 159 4.56 8.45 -10.13
CA VAL A 159 4.30 9.65 -10.96
C VAL A 159 4.56 9.37 -12.43
N THR A 160 5.70 8.75 -12.74
CA THR A 160 6.12 8.50 -14.14
C THR A 160 5.73 7.13 -14.66
N GLY A 161 5.33 6.19 -13.79
CA GLY A 161 5.01 4.80 -14.14
C GLY A 161 6.24 3.93 -14.37
N ARG A 162 7.47 4.45 -14.21
CA ARG A 162 8.70 3.71 -14.48
C ARG A 162 8.93 2.58 -13.47
N ARG A 163 8.99 1.35 -13.97
CA ARG A 163 9.24 0.13 -13.19
C ARG A 163 10.71 -0.07 -12.85
N ASP A 164 11.61 0.64 -13.56
CA ASP A 164 13.06 0.60 -13.32
C ASP A 164 13.52 1.61 -12.27
N ARG A 165 12.58 2.35 -11.66
CA ARG A 165 12.82 3.36 -10.63
C ARG A 165 12.18 2.97 -9.32
N ILE A 166 12.93 3.18 -8.25
CA ILE A 166 12.48 3.06 -6.87
C ILE A 166 12.50 4.45 -6.27
N VAL A 167 11.40 4.85 -5.63
CA VAL A 167 11.29 6.16 -4.98
C VAL A 167 11.27 5.96 -3.47
N ILE A 168 12.06 6.74 -2.75
CA ILE A 168 12.10 6.73 -1.28
C ILE A 168 11.93 8.16 -0.80
N ASP A 169 10.92 8.39 0.02
CA ASP A 169 10.72 9.64 0.74
C ASP A 169 10.97 9.41 2.23
N ALA A 170 11.81 10.24 2.85
CA ALA A 170 12.26 10.08 4.21
C ALA A 170 12.11 11.37 5.02
N VAL A 171 11.65 11.24 6.26
CA VAL A 171 11.59 12.33 7.25
C VAL A 171 12.25 11.90 8.56
N GLU A 172 12.71 12.85 9.35
CA GLU A 172 13.16 12.59 10.72
C GLU A 172 11.98 12.25 11.63
N GLY A 173 12.16 11.33 12.57
CA GLY A 173 11.14 10.91 13.52
C GLY A 173 10.03 10.08 12.90
N LEU A 174 8.78 10.36 13.27
CA LEU A 174 7.60 9.62 12.84
C LEU A 174 7.14 10.02 11.43
N GLY A 175 6.69 9.04 10.66
CA GLY A 175 6.19 9.24 9.30
C GLY A 175 4.87 10.00 9.17
N GLU A 176 4.17 10.30 10.26
CA GLU A 176 2.90 11.03 10.26
C GLU A 176 3.03 12.40 9.60
N ALA A 177 4.13 13.11 9.85
CA ALA A 177 4.39 14.43 9.27
C ALA A 177 4.51 14.37 7.74
N LEU A 178 5.00 13.27 7.19
CA LEU A 178 5.07 13.04 5.75
C LEU A 178 3.68 12.77 5.17
N VAL A 179 2.93 11.84 5.75
CA VAL A 179 1.61 11.43 5.27
C VAL A 179 0.59 12.58 5.36
N SER A 180 0.70 13.41 6.39
CA SER A 180 -0.16 14.61 6.56
C SER A 180 0.29 15.81 5.71
N GLY A 181 1.41 15.73 4.99
CA GLY A 181 1.95 16.81 4.16
C GLY A 181 2.53 18.00 4.95
N HIS A 182 2.85 17.80 6.23
CA HIS A 182 3.40 18.85 7.11
C HIS A 182 4.94 18.92 7.09
N ALA A 183 5.61 17.92 6.52
CA ALA A 183 7.06 17.90 6.40
C ALA A 183 7.47 17.69 4.94
N SER A 184 8.49 18.40 4.50
CA SER A 184 9.18 18.13 3.24
C SER A 184 10.15 16.97 3.45
N PRO A 185 10.09 15.90 2.67
CA PRO A 185 11.00 14.77 2.82
C PRO A 185 12.31 14.99 2.09
N ASP A 186 13.35 14.28 2.52
CA ASP A 186 14.41 13.90 1.62
C ASP A 186 13.84 12.94 0.58
N HIS A 187 13.97 13.28 -0.69
CA HIS A 187 13.47 12.49 -1.82
C HIS A 187 14.63 11.83 -2.57
N TYR A 188 14.56 10.51 -2.74
CA TYR A 188 15.58 9.74 -3.46
C TYR A 188 14.93 8.91 -4.57
N VAL A 189 15.50 8.98 -5.77
CA VAL A 189 15.18 8.07 -6.89
C VAL A 189 16.38 7.17 -7.14
N LEU A 190 16.19 5.86 -6.97
CA LEU A 190 17.21 4.86 -7.23
C LEU A 190 16.82 4.02 -8.45
N ASP A 191 17.84 3.43 -9.11
CA ASP A 191 17.56 2.31 -10.00
C ASP A 191 17.50 0.99 -9.22
N ARG A 192 17.09 -0.09 -9.88
CA ARG A 192 16.95 -1.40 -9.25
C ARG A 192 18.28 -2.03 -8.79
N THR A 193 19.43 -1.46 -9.17
CA THR A 193 20.76 -1.86 -8.69
C THR A 193 21.19 -1.13 -7.43
N GLY A 194 20.41 -0.10 -7.01
CA GLY A 194 20.70 0.72 -5.85
C GLY A 194 21.52 1.97 -6.16
N THR A 195 21.76 2.28 -7.45
CA THR A 195 22.41 3.52 -7.83
C THR A 195 21.42 4.67 -7.68
N THR A 196 21.76 5.68 -6.88
CA THR A 196 20.96 6.90 -6.76
C THR A 196 21.04 7.68 -8.07
N ARG A 197 19.91 7.94 -8.69
CA ARG A 197 19.75 8.70 -9.92
C ARG A 197 19.43 10.17 -9.64
N GLU A 198 18.61 10.40 -8.62
CA GLU A 198 18.21 11.71 -8.17
C GLU A 198 18.17 11.73 -6.63
N ALA A 199 18.54 12.85 -6.04
CA ALA A 199 18.36 13.10 -4.62
C ALA A 199 18.05 14.58 -4.40
N GLN A 200 16.96 14.86 -3.72
CA GLN A 200 16.59 16.18 -3.24
C GLN A 200 16.56 16.11 -1.72
N LEU A 201 17.44 16.86 -1.08
CA LEU A 201 17.57 16.85 0.37
C LEU A 201 16.94 18.12 0.94
N GLU A 202 16.16 17.98 2.00
CA GLU A 202 15.62 19.13 2.73
C GLU A 202 16.71 19.85 3.54
N GLY A 203 17.68 19.09 4.05
CA GLY A 203 18.80 19.59 4.86
C GLY A 203 20.16 19.49 4.19
N LEU A 204 21.19 19.85 4.94
CA LEU A 204 22.59 19.70 4.49
C LEU A 204 23.11 18.27 4.61
N THR A 205 22.48 17.46 5.43
CA THR A 205 22.87 16.07 5.71
C THR A 205 21.72 15.15 5.32
N PRO A 206 22.00 14.08 4.55
CA PRO A 206 20.97 13.10 4.22
C PRO A 206 20.38 12.43 5.47
N ILE A 207 19.06 12.33 5.53
CA ILE A 207 18.34 11.59 6.60
C ILE A 207 18.73 10.10 6.55
N LEU A 208 18.86 9.56 5.34
CA LEU A 208 19.22 8.15 5.14
C LEU A 208 20.65 8.00 4.63
N GLY A 209 21.49 7.28 5.39
CA GLY A 209 22.80 6.83 4.92
C GLY A 209 22.69 5.76 3.82
N ASP A 210 23.74 5.63 3.01
CA ASP A 210 23.79 4.68 1.87
C ASP A 210 23.51 3.23 2.26
N ALA A 211 23.95 2.79 3.43
CA ALA A 211 23.73 1.43 3.90
C ALA A 211 22.25 1.15 4.17
N VAL A 212 21.55 2.11 4.79
CA VAL A 212 20.10 2.01 5.07
C VAL A 212 19.32 2.01 3.76
N ARG A 213 19.64 2.93 2.82
CA ARG A 213 18.97 2.95 1.50
C ARG A 213 19.12 1.65 0.73
N ARG A 214 20.33 1.05 0.73
CA ARG A 214 20.56 -0.27 0.10
C ARG A 214 19.78 -1.38 0.78
N ASN A 215 19.66 -1.36 2.10
CA ASN A 215 18.92 -2.38 2.83
C ASN A 215 17.41 -2.25 2.60
N LEU A 216 16.87 -1.02 2.64
CA LEU A 216 15.48 -0.73 2.26
C LEU A 216 15.17 -1.25 0.85
N LEU A 217 16.02 -0.90 -0.12
CA LEU A 217 15.87 -1.34 -1.52
C LEU A 217 15.88 -2.86 -1.63
N ALA A 218 16.89 -3.53 -1.08
CA ALA A 218 17.02 -4.99 -1.20
C ALA A 218 15.80 -5.71 -0.63
N THR A 219 15.32 -5.25 0.52
CA THR A 219 14.17 -5.83 1.21
C THR A 219 12.87 -5.56 0.45
N ALA A 220 12.68 -4.33 -0.07
CA ALA A 220 11.50 -3.96 -0.85
C ALA A 220 11.41 -4.73 -2.17
N LEU A 221 12.54 -4.93 -2.87
CA LEU A 221 12.58 -5.72 -4.10
C LEU A 221 12.32 -7.21 -3.85
N ALA A 222 12.76 -7.76 -2.72
CA ALA A 222 12.44 -9.12 -2.33
C ALA A 222 10.93 -9.27 -2.03
N ALA A 223 10.32 -8.28 -1.37
CA ALA A 223 8.88 -8.25 -1.12
C ALA A 223 8.08 -8.14 -2.44
N GLU A 224 8.47 -7.23 -3.34
CA GLU A 224 7.85 -7.09 -4.66
C GLU A 224 7.92 -8.40 -5.46
N ALA A 225 9.08 -9.06 -5.47
CA ALA A 225 9.25 -10.34 -6.18
C ALA A 225 8.35 -11.45 -5.62
N ALA A 226 8.12 -11.47 -4.32
CA ALA A 226 7.23 -12.43 -3.68
C ALA A 226 5.75 -12.16 -3.95
N GLU A 227 5.35 -10.87 -4.02
CA GLU A 227 3.98 -10.46 -4.30
C GLU A 227 3.65 -10.42 -5.81
N GLY A 228 4.66 -10.31 -6.68
CA GLY A 228 4.50 -10.29 -8.13
C GLY A 228 4.01 -8.98 -8.73
N HIS A 229 3.96 -7.91 -7.97
CA HIS A 229 3.54 -6.58 -8.41
C HIS A 229 4.24 -5.46 -7.62
N PRO A 230 4.29 -4.22 -8.17
CA PRO A 230 4.86 -3.08 -7.47
C PRO A 230 4.15 -2.76 -6.16
N LEU A 231 4.95 -2.36 -5.16
CA LEU A 231 4.52 -2.11 -3.79
C LEU A 231 4.76 -0.67 -3.35
N ASP A 232 3.84 -0.18 -2.54
CA ASP A 232 3.96 0.99 -1.69
C ASP A 232 4.16 0.50 -0.24
N LEU A 233 5.29 0.87 0.35
CA LEU A 233 5.76 0.35 1.62
C LEU A 233 6.02 1.49 2.58
N GLU A 234 5.41 1.44 3.77
CA GLU A 234 5.75 2.34 4.88
C GLU A 234 6.79 1.67 5.77
N TRP A 235 7.77 2.45 6.19
CA TRP A 235 8.89 1.98 7.00
C TRP A 235 9.29 2.99 8.06
N ALA A 236 9.95 2.49 9.10
CA ALA A 236 10.68 3.29 10.08
C ALA A 236 12.06 2.68 10.30
N VAL A 237 13.03 3.52 10.63
CA VAL A 237 14.39 3.11 10.99
C VAL A 237 14.67 3.63 12.39
N ASP A 238 15.10 2.74 13.28
CA ASP A 238 15.46 3.12 14.63
C ASP A 238 16.89 3.73 14.72
N ALA A 239 17.26 4.22 15.91
CA ALA A 239 18.58 4.81 16.14
C ALA A 239 19.75 3.82 15.92
N GLY A 240 19.49 2.53 15.90
CA GLY A 240 20.46 1.47 15.59
C GLY A 240 20.58 1.18 14.08
N GLY A 241 19.74 1.77 13.25
CA GLY A 241 19.68 1.52 11.81
C GLY A 241 18.85 0.30 11.41
N GLU A 242 18.08 -0.28 12.35
CA GLU A 242 17.20 -1.41 12.10
C GLU A 242 15.90 -0.93 11.43
N ILE A 243 15.48 -1.62 10.35
CA ILE A 243 14.28 -1.29 9.60
C ILE A 243 13.08 -2.01 10.21
N HIS A 244 12.01 -1.26 10.46
CA HIS A 244 10.69 -1.75 10.85
C HIS A 244 9.69 -1.45 9.73
N TRP A 245 9.05 -2.47 9.19
CA TRP A 245 8.05 -2.33 8.14
C TRP A 245 6.67 -2.12 8.77
N LEU A 246 5.98 -1.04 8.40
CA LEU A 246 4.76 -0.57 9.05
C LEU A 246 3.51 -0.83 8.23
N GLN A 247 3.64 -0.92 6.90
CA GLN A 247 2.56 -1.23 5.97
C GLN A 247 3.14 -1.70 4.63
N ALA A 248 2.37 -2.54 3.92
CA ALA A 248 2.61 -2.88 2.51
C ALA A 248 1.28 -2.93 1.77
N ARG A 249 1.22 -2.27 0.61
CA ARG A 249 0.06 -2.34 -0.28
C ARG A 249 0.50 -2.37 -1.74
N PRO A 250 -0.31 -2.95 -2.65
CA PRO A 250 -0.05 -2.86 -4.08
C PRO A 250 -0.19 -1.41 -4.56
N ILE A 251 0.64 -1.01 -5.52
CA ILE A 251 0.41 0.22 -6.27
C ILE A 251 -0.62 -0.10 -7.35
N THR A 252 -1.87 0.27 -7.13
CA THR A 252 -3.00 -0.11 -8.02
C THR A 252 -3.12 0.77 -9.26
N HIS A 253 -2.62 1.99 -9.19
CA HIS A 253 -2.69 2.97 -10.28
C HIS A 253 -1.30 3.48 -10.66
N LEU A 254 -0.64 2.75 -11.56
CA LEU A 254 0.58 3.23 -12.18
C LEU A 254 0.28 3.73 -13.61
N PRO A 255 0.84 4.87 -14.01
CA PRO A 255 0.88 5.24 -15.42
C PRO A 255 1.52 4.11 -16.24
N PRO A 256 1.24 4.02 -17.56
CA PRO A 256 1.97 3.14 -18.45
C PRO A 256 3.48 3.37 -18.32
N ASP A 257 4.26 2.29 -18.20
CA ASP A 257 5.72 2.43 -18.16
C ASP A 257 6.21 3.00 -19.50
N PRO A 258 6.92 4.12 -19.52
CA PRO A 258 7.50 4.64 -20.75
C PRO A 258 8.40 3.64 -21.47
N ASN A 259 9.00 2.70 -20.73
CA ASN A 259 9.85 1.65 -21.28
C ASN A 259 9.03 0.49 -21.90
N GLU A 260 7.75 0.33 -21.58
CA GLU A 260 6.88 -0.66 -22.23
C GLU A 260 6.63 -0.35 -23.71
N LEU A 261 6.93 0.87 -24.13
CA LEU A 261 6.91 1.25 -25.55
C LEU A 261 8.18 0.78 -26.28
N ASP A 262 9.24 0.48 -25.55
CA ASP A 262 10.47 -0.11 -26.10
C ASP A 262 10.37 -1.64 -26.01
N THR A 263 9.86 -2.25 -27.07
CA THR A 263 9.86 -3.73 -27.20
C THR A 263 11.30 -4.23 -27.08
N PRO A 264 11.62 -5.07 -26.09
CA PRO A 264 12.97 -5.60 -25.97
C PRO A 264 13.31 -6.38 -27.24
N ILE A 265 14.43 -6.08 -27.87
CA ILE A 265 14.96 -6.84 -29.01
C ILE A 265 15.44 -8.16 -28.43
N THR A 266 14.56 -9.18 -28.44
CA THR A 266 14.86 -10.52 -27.89
C THR A 266 15.78 -11.34 -28.80
N ASP A 267 15.85 -11.00 -30.09
CA ASP A 267 16.72 -11.63 -31.07
C ASP A 267 17.70 -10.59 -31.64
N PRO A 268 19.02 -10.68 -31.34
CA PRO A 268 20.01 -9.73 -31.83
C PRO A 268 20.21 -9.78 -33.37
N THR A 269 19.64 -10.79 -34.04
CA THR A 269 19.66 -10.91 -35.50
C THR A 269 18.46 -10.25 -36.16
N GLN A 270 17.47 -9.81 -35.40
CA GLN A 270 16.25 -9.17 -35.90
C GLN A 270 16.57 -7.75 -36.40
N VAL A 271 16.27 -7.51 -37.67
CA VAL A 271 16.48 -6.22 -38.31
C VAL A 271 15.18 -5.42 -38.32
N PHE A 272 15.20 -4.27 -37.67
CA PHE A 272 14.09 -3.31 -37.66
C PHE A 272 14.35 -2.24 -38.74
N THR A 273 13.33 -1.93 -39.54
CA THR A 273 13.40 -0.86 -40.55
C THR A 273 12.40 0.25 -40.25
N ARG A 274 12.81 1.48 -40.46
CA ARG A 274 11.93 2.65 -40.41
C ARG A 274 11.29 2.98 -41.76
N CYS A 275 11.52 2.20 -42.78
CA CYS A 275 11.24 2.57 -44.17
C CYS A 275 9.81 3.09 -44.38
N ASN A 276 8.79 2.38 -43.94
CA ASN A 276 7.41 2.81 -44.16
C ASN A 276 6.85 3.67 -43.00
N VAL A 277 7.28 3.40 -41.79
CA VAL A 277 6.79 4.12 -40.60
C VAL A 277 7.39 5.53 -40.51
N GLY A 278 8.67 5.69 -40.91
CA GLY A 278 9.35 7.00 -40.91
C GLY A 278 8.79 7.98 -41.95
N GLU A 279 8.17 7.49 -43.05
CA GLU A 279 7.50 8.34 -44.04
C GLU A 279 6.10 8.77 -43.56
N MET A 280 5.39 7.92 -42.86
CA MET A 280 4.04 8.19 -42.34
C MET A 280 4.05 9.02 -41.06
N PHE A 281 5.08 8.87 -40.23
CA PHE A 281 5.22 9.54 -38.93
C PHE A 281 6.62 10.13 -38.76
N PRO A 282 6.93 11.23 -39.46
CA PRO A 282 8.23 11.87 -39.30
C PRO A 282 8.29 12.63 -37.96
N GLY A 283 9.13 12.15 -37.05
CA GLY A 283 9.39 12.79 -35.77
C GLY A 283 8.86 12.05 -34.56
N ALA A 284 8.97 12.68 -33.37
CA ALA A 284 8.50 12.11 -32.12
C ALA A 284 6.96 12.20 -32.03
N CYS A 285 6.31 11.09 -31.72
CA CYS A 285 4.87 11.04 -31.44
C CYS A 285 4.61 11.18 -29.94
N THR A 286 3.49 11.79 -29.57
CA THR A 286 3.03 11.72 -28.19
C THR A 286 2.60 10.29 -27.85
N PRO A 287 2.68 9.84 -26.59
CA PRO A 287 2.19 8.50 -26.18
C PRO A 287 0.74 8.23 -26.62
N LEU A 288 -0.12 9.23 -26.55
CA LEU A 288 -1.52 9.11 -26.98
C LEU A 288 -1.63 8.89 -28.50
N SER A 289 -0.88 9.67 -29.30
CA SER A 289 -0.86 9.53 -30.76
C SER A 289 -0.30 8.17 -31.17
N TYR A 290 0.75 7.70 -30.50
CA TYR A 290 1.34 6.39 -30.72
C TYR A 290 0.35 5.26 -30.41
N SER A 291 -0.29 5.28 -29.24
CA SER A 291 -1.26 4.26 -28.84
C SER A 291 -2.42 4.14 -29.82
N PHE A 292 -2.96 5.26 -30.26
CA PHE A 292 -4.06 5.27 -31.24
C PHE A 292 -3.62 4.72 -32.60
N THR A 293 -2.49 5.17 -33.09
CA THR A 293 -2.00 4.81 -34.44
C THR A 293 -1.46 3.40 -34.49
N ALA A 294 -0.68 2.94 -33.49
CA ALA A 294 -0.17 1.59 -33.42
C ALA A 294 -1.31 0.56 -33.36
N ARG A 295 -2.33 0.83 -32.54
CA ARG A 295 -3.51 -0.03 -32.42
C ARG A 295 -4.34 -0.07 -33.73
N SER A 296 -4.45 1.06 -34.44
CA SER A 296 -5.13 1.12 -35.74
C SER A 296 -4.39 0.34 -36.83
N ILE A 297 -3.05 0.39 -36.82
CA ILE A 297 -2.21 -0.38 -37.76
C ILE A 297 -2.30 -1.88 -37.46
N ASP A 298 -2.22 -2.27 -36.17
CA ASP A 298 -2.31 -3.68 -35.76
C ASP A 298 -3.65 -4.30 -36.17
N VAL A 299 -4.77 -3.63 -35.89
CA VAL A 299 -6.10 -4.06 -36.32
C VAL A 299 -6.21 -4.14 -37.85
N GLY A 300 -5.63 -3.17 -38.57
CA GLY A 300 -5.61 -3.16 -40.02
C GLY A 300 -4.81 -4.32 -40.63
N MET A 301 -3.66 -4.65 -40.02
CA MET A 301 -2.80 -5.78 -40.40
C MET A 301 -3.47 -7.13 -40.14
N GLN A 302 -4.15 -7.28 -38.99
CA GLN A 302 -4.92 -8.48 -38.69
C GLN A 302 -6.08 -8.71 -39.66
N MET A 303 -6.77 -7.65 -40.07
CA MET A 303 -7.83 -7.76 -41.09
C MET A 303 -7.33 -8.18 -42.47
N MET A 304 -6.08 -7.83 -42.81
CA MET A 304 -5.48 -8.24 -44.10
C MET A 304 -5.01 -9.71 -44.11
N HIS A 305 -4.82 -10.33 -42.95
CA HIS A 305 -4.42 -11.74 -42.85
C HIS A 305 -5.59 -12.74 -42.81
N VAL A 306 -6.84 -12.24 -42.83
CA VAL A 306 -8.06 -13.07 -42.78
C VAL A 306 -8.66 -13.27 -44.21
N GLN A 307 -7.97 -12.89 -45.25
CA GLN A 307 -8.26 -13.28 -46.64
C GLN A 307 -7.21 -14.31 -47.10
#